data_4a255ab4354249e0321f9b6990ee090b
#
_entry.id   4a255ab4354249e0321f9b6990ee090b
#
_cell.length_a   1.000
_cell.length_b   1.000
_cell.length_c   1.000
_cell.angle_alpha   90.00
_cell.angle_beta   90.00
_cell.angle_gamma   90.00
#
_symmetry.space_group_name_H-M   'P 1'
#
loop_
_entity.id
_entity.type
_entity.pdbx_description
1 polymer ?
#
loop_
_entity_poly.entity_id
_entity_poly.type
_entity_poly.pdbx_seq_one_letter_code
_entity_poly.pdbx_strand_id
1 'polypeptide(L)'
;KITSVTFEEEQKEQPIPFKSLTVQNESIPEGETYIIQAGQNGSEKITIKSTFEDGVLVSQVTSERNVIRDAVPEILMYGVKAEHAPIQIPGKIVYISNGSAWLLENTTGNRIPIVTSGDLDGRVLDLSSDGEWLLYSRKTQNDAINSLWMLHITDWNAKPIDLRISNVIHFAAWLPGEARRLLYSTVTPQESAPGWKANNDLLFRLVSDTGMLMEDETIIQANDEGPYSWWGTEFYLSKDGRTLLYATPGSIGKIDRLTGEK
;
A
#
# COMPACT_ATOMS: atom_id res chain seq x y z
N LYS A 1 -38.82 49.89 23.15
CA LYS A 1 -39.39 49.27 21.94
C LYS A 1 -39.42 47.75 22.20
N ILE A 2 -40.60 47.12 22.12
CA ILE A 2 -40.71 45.68 22.26
C ILE A 2 -40.69 45.13 20.84
N THR A 3 -39.75 44.25 20.51
CA THR A 3 -39.63 43.55 19.21
C THR A 3 -40.27 42.16 19.34
N SER A 4 -41.14 41.81 18.43
CA SER A 4 -41.74 40.46 18.37
C SER A 4 -40.81 39.53 17.58
N VAL A 5 -40.39 38.42 18.20
CA VAL A 5 -39.54 37.41 17.53
C VAL A 5 -40.38 36.13 17.34
N THR A 6 -40.50 35.66 16.11
CA THR A 6 -41.18 34.42 15.76
C THR A 6 -40.22 33.48 14.99
N PHE A 7 -40.47 32.16 15.13
CA PHE A 7 -39.71 31.12 14.47
C PHE A 7 -40.63 30.27 13.62
N GLU A 8 -40.18 29.98 12.42
CA GLU A 8 -40.84 29.01 11.53
C GLU A 8 -39.85 27.90 11.18
N GLU A 9 -40.34 26.66 11.13
CA GLU A 9 -39.57 25.52 10.70
C GLU A 9 -40.19 24.91 9.44
N GLU A 10 -39.38 24.79 8.41
CA GLU A 10 -39.75 24.15 7.15
C GLU A 10 -38.87 22.95 6.89
N GLN A 11 -39.49 21.83 6.48
CA GLN A 11 -38.76 20.64 6.04
C GLN A 11 -38.72 20.59 4.52
N LYS A 12 -37.51 20.38 3.98
CA LYS A 12 -37.31 20.30 2.54
C LYS A 12 -36.43 19.12 2.20
N GLU A 13 -36.79 18.36 1.18
CA GLU A 13 -35.94 17.34 0.60
C GLU A 13 -35.07 17.95 -0.49
N GLN A 14 -33.76 17.60 -0.47
CA GLN A 14 -32.82 18.03 -1.49
C GLN A 14 -31.87 16.89 -1.88
N PRO A 15 -31.35 16.90 -3.13
CA PRO A 15 -30.41 15.90 -3.57
C PRO A 15 -29.04 16.09 -2.91
N ILE A 16 -28.38 14.97 -2.59
CA ILE A 16 -26.94 14.91 -2.28
C ILE A 16 -26.22 14.58 -3.58
N PRO A 17 -25.40 15.48 -4.16
CA PRO A 17 -24.68 15.20 -5.39
C PRO A 17 -23.72 14.03 -5.21
N PHE A 18 -23.63 13.14 -6.19
CA PHE A 18 -22.60 12.12 -6.21
C PHE A 18 -21.23 12.75 -6.48
N LYS A 19 -20.17 12.04 -6.06
CA LYS A 19 -18.77 12.39 -6.36
C LYS A 19 -18.30 11.54 -7.51
N SER A 20 -17.46 12.10 -8.40
CA SER A 20 -16.74 11.34 -9.43
C SER A 20 -15.38 10.95 -8.89
N LEU A 21 -15.07 9.65 -8.96
CA LEU A 21 -13.77 9.06 -8.63
C LEU A 21 -13.11 8.64 -9.94
N THR A 22 -11.78 8.74 -10.01
CA THR A 22 -11.03 8.34 -11.19
C THR A 22 -10.10 7.18 -10.86
N VAL A 23 -10.05 6.18 -11.77
CA VAL A 23 -9.17 5.02 -11.68
C VAL A 23 -8.36 4.94 -12.96
N GLN A 24 -7.04 4.84 -12.83
CA GLN A 24 -6.13 4.66 -13.96
C GLN A 24 -6.08 3.19 -14.38
N ASN A 25 -6.00 2.96 -15.70
CA ASN A 25 -5.83 1.62 -16.25
C ASN A 25 -4.73 1.63 -17.31
N GLU A 26 -3.66 0.89 -17.06
CA GLU A 26 -2.49 0.77 -17.93
C GLU A 26 -2.73 -0.14 -19.16
N SER A 27 -3.84 -0.85 -19.22
CA SER A 27 -4.23 -1.67 -20.36
C SER A 27 -5.03 -0.89 -21.41
N ILE A 28 -5.50 0.29 -21.06
CA ILE A 28 -6.32 1.15 -21.92
C ILE A 28 -5.45 2.27 -22.49
N PRO A 29 -5.53 2.56 -23.79
CA PRO A 29 -4.80 3.67 -24.42
C PRO A 29 -5.00 4.99 -23.69
N GLU A 30 -3.97 5.82 -23.63
CA GLU A 30 -4.06 7.17 -23.05
C GLU A 30 -5.12 8.00 -23.80
N GLY A 31 -5.96 8.67 -23.02
CA GLY A 31 -7.06 9.50 -23.54
C GLY A 31 -8.40 8.76 -23.67
N GLU A 32 -8.43 7.45 -23.60
CA GLU A 32 -9.70 6.71 -23.52
C GLU A 32 -10.26 6.71 -22.10
N THR A 33 -11.58 6.89 -21.99
CA THR A 33 -12.28 6.94 -20.69
C THR A 33 -13.53 6.07 -20.72
N TYR A 34 -13.73 5.30 -19.67
CA TYR A 34 -14.88 4.42 -19.48
C TYR A 34 -15.54 4.66 -18.15
N ILE A 35 -16.89 4.70 -18.14
CA ILE A 35 -17.67 4.73 -16.90
C ILE A 35 -17.86 3.29 -16.45
N ILE A 36 -17.21 2.89 -15.33
CA ILE A 36 -17.35 1.55 -14.76
C ILE A 36 -18.44 1.48 -13.69
N GLN A 37 -18.82 2.64 -13.14
CA GLN A 37 -19.96 2.79 -12.25
C GLN A 37 -20.60 4.15 -12.50
N ALA A 38 -21.89 4.14 -12.85
CA ALA A 38 -22.66 5.36 -12.99
C ALA A 38 -22.97 5.97 -11.61
N GLY A 39 -22.76 7.29 -11.48
CA GLY A 39 -23.10 8.02 -10.27
C GLY A 39 -24.62 8.14 -10.08
N GLN A 40 -25.07 8.10 -8.85
CA GLN A 40 -26.46 8.37 -8.48
C GLN A 40 -26.49 9.35 -7.31
N ASN A 41 -27.30 10.41 -7.46
CA ASN A 41 -27.52 11.33 -6.35
C ASN A 41 -28.24 10.63 -5.20
N GLY A 42 -27.79 10.93 -3.99
CA GLY A 42 -28.52 10.65 -2.77
C GLY A 42 -29.64 11.65 -2.54
N SER A 43 -30.34 11.52 -1.43
CA SER A 43 -31.30 12.51 -0.95
C SER A 43 -31.18 12.72 0.55
N GLU A 44 -31.35 13.96 0.98
CA GLU A 44 -31.44 14.33 2.39
C GLU A 44 -32.64 15.21 2.66
N LYS A 45 -33.18 15.08 3.86
CA LYS A 45 -34.22 15.96 4.40
C LYS A 45 -33.56 16.96 5.32
N ILE A 46 -33.69 18.24 5.01
CA ILE A 46 -33.21 19.33 5.83
C ILE A 46 -34.37 20.03 6.54
N THR A 47 -34.12 20.43 7.79
CA THR A 47 -35.00 21.30 8.54
C THR A 47 -34.40 22.70 8.56
N ILE A 48 -35.12 23.65 7.99
CA ILE A 48 -34.74 25.05 7.90
C ILE A 48 -35.48 25.80 8.97
N LYS A 49 -34.78 26.50 9.85
CA LYS A 49 -35.31 27.36 10.87
C LYS A 49 -35.13 28.82 10.45
N SER A 50 -36.29 29.47 10.25
CA SER A 50 -36.33 30.90 9.92
C SER A 50 -36.69 31.71 11.16
N THR A 51 -36.01 32.81 11.40
CA THR A 51 -36.28 33.74 12.49
C THR A 51 -36.75 35.04 11.91
N PHE A 52 -37.89 35.52 12.40
CA PHE A 52 -38.49 36.80 11.98
C PHE A 52 -38.51 37.75 13.17
N GLU A 53 -38.20 39.03 12.93
CA GLU A 53 -38.34 40.16 13.86
C GLU A 53 -39.35 41.15 13.30
N ASP A 54 -40.38 41.43 14.06
CA ASP A 54 -41.50 42.29 13.63
C ASP A 54 -42.06 41.89 12.24
N GLY A 55 -42.09 40.58 11.93
CA GLY A 55 -42.54 40.03 10.64
C GLY A 55 -41.53 40.07 9.51
N VAL A 56 -40.30 40.50 9.75
CA VAL A 56 -39.23 40.56 8.76
C VAL A 56 -38.26 39.38 9.00
N LEU A 57 -37.92 38.63 7.95
CA LEU A 57 -36.93 37.55 8.01
C LEU A 57 -35.54 38.10 8.33
N VAL A 58 -34.98 37.74 9.46
CA VAL A 58 -33.65 38.21 9.90
C VAL A 58 -32.56 37.11 9.85
N SER A 59 -32.99 35.83 9.91
CA SER A 59 -32.06 34.71 9.85
C SER A 59 -32.76 33.47 9.31
N GLN A 60 -31.97 32.67 8.55
CA GLN A 60 -32.41 31.36 8.08
C GLN A 60 -31.20 30.40 8.19
N VAL A 61 -31.38 29.33 8.95
CA VAL A 61 -30.31 28.34 9.21
C VAL A 61 -30.82 26.92 9.04
N THR A 62 -30.00 26.03 8.54
CA THR A 62 -30.30 24.59 8.55
C THR A 62 -30.03 24.05 9.95
N SER A 63 -31.10 23.66 10.65
CA SER A 63 -31.01 23.17 12.03
C SER A 63 -30.76 21.69 12.12
N GLU A 64 -31.19 20.92 11.11
CA GLU A 64 -31.05 19.45 11.08
C GLU A 64 -30.86 18.96 9.64
N ARG A 65 -30.08 17.89 9.50
CA ARG A 65 -29.92 17.16 8.23
C ARG A 65 -30.09 15.67 8.49
N ASN A 66 -30.95 15.03 7.73
CA ASN A 66 -31.19 13.59 7.82
C ASN A 66 -31.04 12.97 6.44
N VAL A 67 -30.04 12.12 6.24
CA VAL A 67 -29.81 11.42 4.98
C VAL A 67 -30.87 10.34 4.81
N ILE A 68 -31.65 10.43 3.73
CA ILE A 68 -32.68 9.45 3.35
C ILE A 68 -32.04 8.34 2.51
N ARG A 69 -31.15 8.72 1.59
CA ARG A 69 -30.42 7.80 0.72
C ARG A 69 -29.05 8.37 0.42
N ASP A 70 -28.01 7.54 0.63
CA ASP A 70 -26.64 7.91 0.30
C ASP A 70 -26.43 8.07 -1.21
N ALA A 71 -25.55 8.99 -1.59
CA ALA A 71 -25.11 9.14 -2.97
C ALA A 71 -24.17 7.97 -3.36
N VAL A 72 -24.38 7.43 -4.56
CA VAL A 72 -23.47 6.42 -5.15
C VAL A 72 -22.45 7.16 -6.03
N PRO A 73 -21.14 7.03 -5.78
CA PRO A 73 -20.15 7.72 -6.59
C PRO A 73 -20.13 7.20 -8.03
N GLU A 74 -19.87 8.09 -8.97
CA GLU A 74 -19.45 7.71 -10.32
C GLU A 74 -17.98 7.26 -10.28
N ILE A 75 -17.64 6.19 -10.99
CA ILE A 75 -16.24 5.74 -11.15
C ILE A 75 -15.90 5.77 -12.62
N LEU A 76 -14.97 6.66 -12.96
CA LEU A 76 -14.41 6.83 -14.29
C LEU A 76 -13.05 6.11 -14.36
N MET A 77 -12.91 5.19 -15.30
CA MET A 77 -11.64 4.57 -15.63
C MET A 77 -11.06 5.31 -16.83
N TYR A 78 -9.81 5.78 -16.73
CA TYR A 78 -9.12 6.40 -17.85
C TYR A 78 -7.82 5.67 -18.17
N GLY A 79 -7.54 5.56 -19.47
CA GLY A 79 -6.35 4.92 -20.00
C GLY A 79 -5.12 5.78 -19.80
N VAL A 80 -4.04 5.14 -19.39
CA VAL A 80 -2.70 5.75 -19.26
C VAL A 80 -1.65 4.97 -20.06
N LYS A 81 -2.08 4.07 -20.95
CA LYS A 81 -1.18 3.35 -21.83
C LYS A 81 -0.64 4.30 -22.89
N ALA A 82 0.55 4.86 -22.64
CA ALA A 82 1.25 5.66 -23.62
C ALA A 82 1.63 4.79 -24.85
N GLU A 83 1.39 5.29 -26.05
CA GLU A 83 1.83 4.66 -27.28
C GLU A 83 3.34 4.89 -27.49
N HIS A 84 4.14 4.16 -26.74
CA HIS A 84 5.57 4.09 -27.00
C HIS A 84 5.90 2.79 -27.76
N ALA A 85 6.78 2.87 -28.75
CA ALA A 85 7.28 1.69 -29.41
C ALA A 85 7.90 0.74 -28.34
N PRO A 86 7.53 -0.56 -28.36
CA PRO A 86 8.08 -1.51 -27.42
C PRO A 86 9.61 -1.57 -27.51
N ILE A 87 10.25 -1.55 -26.36
CA ILE A 87 11.71 -1.66 -26.25
C ILE A 87 12.03 -3.08 -25.77
N GLN A 88 13.01 -3.71 -26.42
CA GLN A 88 13.54 -5.00 -25.96
C GLN A 88 14.34 -4.79 -24.68
N ILE A 89 14.07 -5.62 -23.68
CA ILE A 89 14.78 -5.63 -22.39
C ILE A 89 15.36 -7.01 -22.15
N PRO A 90 16.59 -7.14 -21.61
CA PRO A 90 17.14 -8.43 -21.25
C PRO A 90 16.57 -8.86 -19.88
N GLY A 91 15.65 -9.85 -19.87
CA GLY A 91 15.12 -10.44 -18.64
C GLY A 91 13.77 -9.86 -18.20
N LYS A 92 13.58 -9.73 -16.90
CA LYS A 92 12.32 -9.38 -16.25
C LYS A 92 12.43 -8.09 -15.43
N ILE A 93 11.39 -7.28 -15.46
CA ILE A 93 11.22 -6.10 -14.61
C ILE A 93 9.87 -6.25 -13.91
N VAL A 94 9.86 -6.16 -12.59
CA VAL A 94 8.64 -6.09 -11.80
C VAL A 94 8.50 -4.69 -11.23
N TYR A 95 7.29 -4.14 -11.29
CA TYR A 95 7.01 -2.81 -10.76
C TYR A 95 5.60 -2.75 -10.14
N ILE A 96 5.39 -1.78 -9.27
CA ILE A 96 4.07 -1.53 -8.67
C ILE A 96 3.42 -0.33 -9.37
N SER A 97 2.16 -0.51 -9.72
CA SER A 97 1.29 0.56 -10.19
C SER A 97 -0.09 0.39 -9.57
N ASN A 98 -0.62 1.46 -8.95
CA ASN A 98 -1.93 1.49 -8.28
C ASN A 98 -2.14 0.33 -7.28
N GLY A 99 -1.12 0.03 -6.47
CA GLY A 99 -1.19 -1.03 -5.46
C GLY A 99 -1.21 -2.45 -6.04
N SER A 100 -0.92 -2.62 -7.32
CA SER A 100 -0.84 -3.90 -8.03
C SER A 100 0.56 -4.11 -8.59
N ALA A 101 1.05 -5.35 -8.66
CA ALA A 101 2.34 -5.66 -9.25
C ALA A 101 2.19 -6.15 -10.70
N TRP A 102 3.08 -5.66 -11.55
CA TRP A 102 3.13 -5.90 -12.99
C TRP A 102 4.50 -6.43 -13.40
N LEU A 103 4.53 -7.32 -14.37
CA LEU A 103 5.73 -7.89 -14.96
C LEU A 103 5.89 -7.42 -16.40
N LEU A 104 7.10 -6.99 -16.76
CA LEU A 104 7.59 -6.88 -18.12
C LEU A 104 8.62 -7.98 -18.32
N GLU A 105 8.48 -8.75 -19.38
CA GLU A 105 9.42 -9.81 -19.72
C GLU A 105 9.85 -9.68 -21.18
N ASN A 106 11.15 -9.61 -21.41
CA ASN A 106 11.81 -9.45 -22.70
C ASN A 106 11.43 -8.20 -23.51
N THR A 107 10.33 -7.54 -23.18
CA THR A 107 9.85 -6.33 -23.89
C THR A 107 8.99 -5.46 -22.98
N THR A 108 9.03 -4.15 -23.18
CA THR A 108 8.14 -3.21 -22.49
C THR A 108 6.72 -3.19 -23.04
N GLY A 109 6.49 -3.83 -24.19
CA GLY A 109 5.17 -3.85 -24.85
C GLY A 109 4.16 -4.83 -24.26
N ASN A 110 4.62 -5.81 -23.51
CA ASN A 110 3.77 -6.82 -22.87
C ASN A 110 3.79 -6.65 -21.35
N ARG A 111 2.72 -6.07 -20.79
CA ARG A 111 2.55 -5.83 -19.35
C ARG A 111 1.64 -6.92 -18.79
N ILE A 112 2.17 -7.73 -17.91
CA ILE A 112 1.48 -8.87 -17.32
C ILE A 112 1.13 -8.55 -15.87
N PRO A 113 -0.16 -8.52 -15.49
CA PRO A 113 -0.53 -8.34 -14.10
C PRO A 113 -0.21 -9.63 -13.32
N ILE A 114 0.56 -9.53 -12.24
CA ILE A 114 0.97 -10.68 -11.41
C ILE A 114 0.36 -10.65 -10.01
N VAL A 115 0.14 -9.47 -9.43
CA VAL A 115 -0.61 -9.29 -8.19
C VAL A 115 -1.60 -8.15 -8.38
N THR A 116 -2.90 -8.45 -8.32
CA THR A 116 -3.97 -7.50 -8.64
C THR A 116 -4.84 -7.10 -7.45
N SER A 117 -4.35 -7.34 -6.24
CA SER A 117 -5.13 -7.08 -5.02
C SER A 117 -5.34 -5.59 -4.70
N GLY A 118 -4.54 -4.70 -5.29
CA GLY A 118 -4.68 -3.25 -5.13
C GLY A 118 -4.17 -2.71 -3.78
N ASP A 119 -3.56 -3.54 -2.96
CA ASP A 119 -3.15 -3.21 -1.58
C ASP A 119 -1.64 -3.29 -1.32
N LEU A 120 -0.82 -3.40 -2.38
CA LEU A 120 0.62 -3.33 -2.21
C LEU A 120 1.03 -1.93 -1.70
N ASP A 121 1.86 -1.90 -0.65
CA ASP A 121 2.29 -0.66 -0.02
C ASP A 121 3.61 -0.09 -0.58
N GLY A 122 4.30 -0.88 -1.41
CA GLY A 122 5.55 -0.48 -2.06
C GLY A 122 6.78 -0.46 -1.13
N ARG A 123 6.67 -0.99 0.08
CA ARG A 123 7.82 -1.06 1.01
C ARG A 123 8.80 -2.15 0.62
N VAL A 124 8.26 -3.29 0.21
CA VAL A 124 9.06 -4.41 -0.28
C VAL A 124 8.54 -4.81 -1.65
N LEU A 125 9.46 -4.90 -2.61
CA LEU A 125 9.26 -5.49 -3.92
C LEU A 125 10.61 -6.01 -4.40
N ASP A 126 10.82 -7.32 -4.32
CA ASP A 126 12.09 -7.94 -4.69
C ASP A 126 11.85 -9.20 -5.53
N LEU A 127 12.60 -9.32 -6.62
CA LEU A 127 12.54 -10.45 -7.53
C LEU A 127 13.75 -11.34 -7.28
N SER A 128 13.52 -12.63 -7.05
CA SER A 128 14.62 -13.59 -6.87
C SER A 128 15.58 -13.61 -8.06
N SER A 129 16.82 -13.98 -7.81
CA SER A 129 17.88 -13.95 -8.84
C SER A 129 17.63 -14.87 -10.03
N ASP A 130 16.81 -15.92 -9.86
CA ASP A 130 16.32 -16.79 -10.94
C ASP A 130 15.13 -16.19 -11.70
N GLY A 131 14.54 -15.12 -11.17
CA GLY A 131 13.39 -14.44 -11.75
C GLY A 131 12.09 -15.24 -11.64
N GLU A 132 11.99 -16.16 -10.69
CA GLU A 132 10.81 -17.01 -10.50
C GLU A 132 9.93 -16.58 -9.33
N TRP A 133 10.51 -15.96 -8.28
CA TRP A 133 9.80 -15.62 -7.06
C TRP A 133 9.76 -14.13 -6.82
N LEU A 134 8.58 -13.60 -6.57
CA LEU A 134 8.35 -12.24 -6.14
C LEU A 134 8.13 -12.20 -4.64
N LEU A 135 8.89 -11.35 -3.93
CA LEU A 135 8.68 -10.95 -2.55
C LEU A 135 8.05 -9.57 -2.53
N TYR A 136 6.97 -9.37 -1.78
CA TYR A 136 6.27 -8.09 -1.73
C TYR A 136 5.51 -7.89 -0.43
N SER A 137 5.29 -6.64 -0.08
CA SER A 137 4.51 -6.26 1.09
C SER A 137 3.13 -5.74 0.73
N ARG A 138 2.15 -6.02 1.60
CA ARG A 138 0.75 -5.62 1.49
C ARG A 138 0.32 -4.84 2.72
N LYS A 139 -0.49 -3.81 2.53
CA LYS A 139 -1.19 -3.12 3.61
C LYS A 139 -2.07 -4.09 4.37
N THR A 140 -2.17 -3.92 5.67
CA THR A 140 -3.09 -4.69 6.51
C THR A 140 -4.23 -3.80 6.99
N GLN A 141 -5.33 -4.42 7.40
CA GLN A 141 -6.46 -3.74 8.04
C GLN A 141 -6.44 -3.85 9.56
N ASN A 142 -5.41 -4.51 10.09
CA ASN A 142 -5.21 -4.77 11.52
C ASN A 142 -4.22 -3.78 12.12
N ASP A 143 -3.78 -4.01 13.36
CA ASP A 143 -2.78 -3.19 14.06
C ASP A 143 -1.37 -3.28 13.44
N ALA A 144 -1.13 -4.24 12.55
CA ALA A 144 0.13 -4.34 11.81
C ALA A 144 0.19 -3.33 10.67
N ILE A 145 1.36 -2.77 10.40
CA ILE A 145 1.59 -1.81 9.31
C ILE A 145 1.42 -2.49 7.95
N ASN A 146 2.03 -3.66 7.80
CA ASN A 146 1.97 -4.47 6.59
C ASN A 146 2.23 -5.95 6.89
N SER A 147 2.04 -6.79 5.88
CA SER A 147 2.41 -8.20 5.87
C SER A 147 3.25 -8.52 4.65
N LEU A 148 4.16 -9.49 4.79
CA LEU A 148 5.08 -9.91 3.75
C LEU A 148 4.57 -11.17 3.07
N TRP A 149 4.61 -11.18 1.75
CA TRP A 149 4.06 -12.23 0.90
C TRP A 149 5.06 -12.64 -0.16
N MET A 150 4.91 -13.85 -0.68
CA MET A 150 5.65 -14.32 -1.85
C MET A 150 4.71 -14.96 -2.88
N LEU A 151 5.13 -14.91 -4.15
CA LEU A 151 4.41 -15.49 -5.28
C LEU A 151 5.40 -16.10 -6.28
N HIS A 152 5.11 -17.31 -6.77
CA HIS A 152 5.81 -17.90 -7.90
C HIS A 152 5.25 -17.31 -9.19
N ILE A 153 5.98 -16.44 -9.85
CA ILE A 153 5.44 -15.63 -10.98
C ILE A 153 5.50 -16.33 -12.34
N THR A 154 6.15 -17.46 -12.43
CA THR A 154 6.21 -18.27 -13.67
C THR A 154 5.18 -19.41 -13.69
N ASP A 155 4.58 -19.72 -12.54
CA ASP A 155 3.44 -20.65 -12.45
C ASP A 155 2.13 -19.87 -12.38
N TRP A 156 1.38 -19.85 -13.46
CA TRP A 156 0.08 -19.16 -13.57
C TRP A 156 -1.01 -19.67 -12.62
N ASN A 157 -0.82 -20.86 -12.05
CA ASN A 157 -1.74 -21.43 -11.06
C ASN A 157 -1.28 -21.18 -9.62
N ALA A 158 -0.09 -20.60 -9.45
CA ALA A 158 0.44 -20.31 -8.13
C ALA A 158 -0.46 -19.32 -7.39
N LYS A 159 -0.64 -19.57 -6.10
CA LYS A 159 -1.34 -18.67 -5.20
C LYS A 159 -0.31 -17.91 -4.36
N PRO A 160 -0.57 -16.64 -4.03
CA PRO A 160 0.24 -15.91 -3.07
C PRO A 160 0.34 -16.66 -1.75
N ILE A 161 1.55 -16.72 -1.19
CA ILE A 161 1.83 -17.34 0.11
C ILE A 161 2.08 -16.21 1.11
N ASP A 162 1.27 -16.19 2.17
CA ASP A 162 1.50 -15.33 3.34
C ASP A 162 2.67 -15.88 4.15
N LEU A 163 3.74 -15.11 4.27
CA LEU A 163 4.93 -15.50 5.03
C LEU A 163 4.74 -15.38 6.54
N ARG A 164 3.59 -14.87 7.01
CA ARG A 164 3.31 -14.60 8.42
C ARG A 164 4.35 -13.71 9.09
N ILE A 165 4.96 -12.84 8.28
CA ILE A 165 5.89 -11.79 8.71
C ILE A 165 5.14 -10.47 8.55
N SER A 166 5.19 -9.63 9.57
CA SER A 166 4.53 -8.33 9.58
C SER A 166 5.51 -7.22 9.97
N ASN A 167 5.09 -5.96 9.72
CA ASN A 167 5.83 -4.77 10.13
C ASN A 167 7.23 -4.68 9.51
N VAL A 168 7.32 -4.91 8.20
CA VAL A 168 8.57 -4.81 7.43
C VAL A 168 8.60 -3.48 6.67
N ILE A 169 9.49 -2.57 7.08
CA ILE A 169 9.57 -1.21 6.51
C ILE A 169 10.88 -0.97 5.76
N HIS A 170 12.01 -1.35 6.38
CA HIS A 170 13.33 -0.95 5.92
C HIS A 170 13.99 -1.95 4.99
N PHE A 171 13.82 -3.24 5.26
CA PHE A 171 14.55 -4.26 4.52
C PHE A 171 13.82 -5.60 4.48
N ALA A 172 13.66 -6.14 3.28
CA ALA A 172 13.47 -7.54 3.02
C ALA A 172 13.99 -7.85 1.61
N ALA A 173 14.77 -8.91 1.47
CA ALA A 173 15.35 -9.32 0.19
C ALA A 173 15.57 -10.84 0.13
N TRP A 174 15.49 -11.39 -1.08
CA TRP A 174 15.90 -12.74 -1.37
C TRP A 174 17.43 -12.89 -1.20
N LEU A 175 17.88 -14.06 -0.75
CA LEU A 175 19.28 -14.40 -0.81
C LEU A 175 19.67 -14.71 -2.26
N PRO A 176 20.68 -14.04 -2.82
CA PRO A 176 21.16 -14.30 -4.17
C PRO A 176 21.58 -15.75 -4.36
N GLY A 177 21.09 -16.39 -5.44
CA GLY A 177 21.40 -17.78 -5.77
C GLY A 177 20.74 -18.84 -4.89
N GLU A 178 19.95 -18.44 -3.90
CA GLU A 178 19.29 -19.33 -2.97
C GLU A 178 17.78 -19.10 -3.02
N ALA A 179 17.07 -19.88 -3.86
CA ALA A 179 15.63 -19.75 -3.99
C ALA A 179 14.91 -19.93 -2.65
N ARG A 180 13.89 -19.12 -2.40
CA ARG A 180 12.99 -19.16 -1.21
C ARG A 180 13.71 -18.97 0.13
N ARG A 181 14.87 -18.36 0.13
CA ARG A 181 15.58 -17.91 1.33
C ARG A 181 15.62 -16.39 1.34
N LEU A 182 15.16 -15.79 2.43
CA LEU A 182 15.10 -14.34 2.55
C LEU A 182 15.66 -13.84 3.87
N LEU A 183 16.14 -12.61 3.84
CA LEU A 183 16.48 -11.82 5.02
C LEU A 183 15.48 -10.68 5.14
N TYR A 184 15.14 -10.30 6.36
CA TYR A 184 14.25 -9.17 6.63
C TYR A 184 14.55 -8.55 7.99
N SER A 185 14.11 -7.29 8.14
CA SER A 185 14.18 -6.51 9.38
C SER A 185 12.78 -6.01 9.72
N THR A 186 12.48 -5.93 11.01
CA THR A 186 11.15 -5.59 11.50
C THR A 186 11.10 -4.22 12.19
N VAL A 187 9.88 -3.73 12.39
CA VAL A 187 9.60 -2.54 13.20
C VAL A 187 8.49 -2.84 14.19
N THR A 188 8.43 -2.06 15.25
CA THR A 188 7.32 -2.07 16.21
C THR A 188 6.39 -0.89 15.90
N PRO A 189 5.08 -1.11 15.63
CA PRO A 189 4.11 -0.05 15.43
C PRO A 189 4.06 0.90 16.62
N GLN A 190 3.87 2.21 16.36
CA GLN A 190 3.80 3.28 17.35
C GLN A 190 2.64 4.21 17.03
N GLU A 191 2.01 4.82 18.05
CA GLU A 191 0.98 5.83 17.85
C GLU A 191 1.54 7.18 17.40
N SER A 192 2.78 7.49 17.78
CA SER A 192 3.46 8.74 17.39
C SER A 192 4.08 8.62 16.00
N ALA A 193 4.20 9.75 15.28
CA ALA A 193 4.93 9.80 14.01
C ALA A 193 6.38 9.32 14.17
N PRO A 194 6.89 8.51 13.23
CA PRO A 194 6.34 8.14 11.91
C PRO A 194 5.35 6.96 11.92
N GLY A 195 4.87 6.50 13.05
CA GLY A 195 3.95 5.37 13.21
C GLY A 195 4.65 4.03 13.47
N TRP A 196 5.97 4.04 13.61
CA TRP A 196 6.79 2.86 13.88
C TRP A 196 8.13 3.23 14.51
N LYS A 197 8.74 2.23 15.15
CA LYS A 197 10.10 2.25 15.67
C LYS A 197 10.85 1.04 15.14
N ALA A 198 12.04 1.23 14.56
CA ALA A 198 12.85 0.13 14.04
C ALA A 198 13.34 -0.79 15.16
N ASN A 199 13.29 -2.08 14.93
CA ASN A 199 13.89 -3.08 15.82
C ASN A 199 15.38 -3.26 15.54
N ASN A 200 15.88 -2.82 14.37
CA ASN A 200 17.26 -2.98 13.93
C ASN A 200 17.75 -4.43 13.99
N ASP A 201 16.82 -5.34 13.90
CA ASP A 201 17.06 -6.78 13.84
C ASP A 201 17.39 -7.21 12.40
N LEU A 202 17.92 -8.40 12.26
CA LEU A 202 18.01 -9.09 10.98
C LEU A 202 17.68 -10.55 11.20
N LEU A 203 16.66 -10.99 10.50
CA LEU A 203 16.10 -12.33 10.59
C LEU A 203 16.25 -13.03 9.23
N PHE A 204 16.44 -14.33 9.29
CA PHE A 204 16.50 -15.19 8.12
C PHE A 204 15.29 -16.14 8.14
N ARG A 205 14.64 -16.32 6.99
CA ARG A 205 13.54 -17.27 6.79
C ARG A 205 13.80 -18.16 5.59
N LEU A 206 13.59 -19.47 5.79
CA LEU A 206 13.52 -20.46 4.73
C LEU A 206 12.07 -20.85 4.48
N VAL A 207 11.66 -20.89 3.22
CA VAL A 207 10.39 -21.47 2.79
C VAL A 207 10.67 -22.77 2.04
N SER A 208 10.03 -23.88 2.43
CA SER A 208 10.20 -25.16 1.77
C SER A 208 9.61 -25.19 0.36
N ASP A 209 9.93 -26.23 -0.42
CA ASP A 209 9.37 -26.45 -1.76
C ASP A 209 7.83 -26.56 -1.76
N THR A 210 7.28 -27.02 -0.66
CA THR A 210 5.83 -27.15 -0.48
C THR A 210 5.15 -25.89 0.08
N GLY A 211 5.90 -24.78 0.24
CA GLY A 211 5.41 -23.54 0.84
C GLY A 211 5.32 -23.56 2.37
N MET A 212 5.90 -24.57 3.03
CA MET A 212 5.97 -24.62 4.49
C MET A 212 6.97 -23.58 5.00
N LEU A 213 6.53 -22.75 5.94
CA LEU A 213 7.37 -21.76 6.60
C LEU A 213 8.22 -22.44 7.68
N MET A 214 9.53 -22.25 7.61
CA MET A 214 10.44 -22.68 8.68
C MET A 214 10.50 -21.60 9.77
N GLU A 215 11.03 -21.96 10.95
CA GLU A 215 11.25 -20.98 12.01
C GLU A 215 12.33 -19.96 11.61
N ASP A 216 12.22 -18.74 12.18
CA ASP A 216 13.17 -17.69 11.93
C ASP A 216 14.50 -17.96 12.64
N GLU A 217 15.59 -17.74 11.92
CA GLU A 217 16.92 -17.66 12.50
C GLU A 217 17.29 -16.18 12.70
N THR A 218 17.69 -15.82 13.90
CA THR A 218 18.12 -14.46 14.20
C THR A 218 19.60 -14.28 13.88
N ILE A 219 19.91 -13.46 12.87
CA ILE A 219 21.27 -13.09 12.48
C ILE A 219 21.77 -11.90 13.32
N ILE A 220 20.92 -10.89 13.51
CA ILE A 220 21.19 -9.74 14.37
C ILE A 220 20.01 -9.61 15.34
N GLN A 221 20.31 -9.59 16.63
CA GLN A 221 19.32 -9.36 17.67
C GLN A 221 18.75 -7.96 17.58
N ALA A 222 17.49 -7.82 17.93
CA ALA A 222 16.85 -6.52 18.03
C ALA A 222 17.64 -5.60 18.96
N ASN A 223 17.88 -4.38 18.50
CA ASN A 223 18.55 -3.34 19.27
C ASN A 223 17.86 -2.01 19.03
N ASP A 224 17.17 -1.55 20.05
CA ASP A 224 16.41 -0.31 20.05
C ASP A 224 17.03 0.75 20.97
N GLU A 225 18.26 0.54 21.42
CA GLU A 225 19.01 1.45 22.28
C GLU A 225 19.66 2.60 21.49
N GLY A 226 19.82 3.72 22.15
CA GLY A 226 20.49 4.89 21.61
C GLY A 226 19.56 5.92 20.93
N PRO A 227 20.07 7.14 20.72
CA PRO A 227 19.23 8.29 20.28
C PRO A 227 18.69 8.18 18.85
N TYR A 228 19.25 7.28 18.04
CA TYR A 228 18.88 7.12 16.63
C TYR A 228 18.38 5.71 16.29
N SER A 229 18.19 4.85 17.28
CA SER A 229 17.81 3.45 17.08
C SER A 229 16.51 3.28 16.27
N TRP A 230 15.60 4.23 16.39
CA TRP A 230 14.29 4.18 15.73
C TRP A 230 14.31 4.48 14.23
N TRP A 231 15.40 5.03 13.68
CA TRP A 231 15.50 5.34 12.24
C TRP A 231 15.63 4.12 11.34
N GLY A 232 16.07 2.99 11.87
CA GLY A 232 16.27 1.77 11.15
C GLY A 232 17.71 1.58 10.67
N THR A 233 18.03 0.32 10.42
CA THR A 233 19.27 -0.12 9.81
C THR A 233 19.01 -0.47 8.36
N GLU A 234 19.83 0.05 7.45
CA GLU A 234 19.82 -0.37 6.06
C GLU A 234 20.78 -1.51 5.85
N PHE A 235 20.37 -2.49 5.04
CA PHE A 235 21.14 -3.68 4.74
C PHE A 235 21.31 -3.84 3.23
N TYR A 236 22.50 -4.30 2.82
CA TYR A 236 22.80 -4.62 1.43
C TYR A 236 23.51 -5.96 1.35
N LEU A 237 23.01 -6.84 0.49
CA LEU A 237 23.62 -8.13 0.19
C LEU A 237 24.59 -8.00 -0.99
N SER A 238 25.78 -8.61 -0.87
CA SER A 238 26.64 -8.82 -2.02
C SER A 238 25.99 -9.77 -3.03
N LYS A 239 26.40 -9.67 -4.31
CA LYS A 239 25.83 -10.51 -5.37
C LYS A 239 25.98 -12.02 -5.15
N ASP A 240 26.98 -12.43 -4.40
CA ASP A 240 27.21 -13.83 -4.01
C ASP A 240 26.45 -14.23 -2.74
N GLY A 241 25.69 -13.31 -2.14
CA GLY A 241 24.91 -13.55 -0.92
C GLY A 241 25.75 -13.78 0.34
N ARG A 242 27.08 -13.63 0.27
CA ARG A 242 27.97 -13.94 1.38
C ARG A 242 28.19 -12.75 2.31
N THR A 243 28.41 -11.59 1.76
CA THR A 243 28.69 -10.38 2.55
C THR A 243 27.41 -9.56 2.70
N LEU A 244 27.07 -9.26 3.94
CA LEU A 244 26.03 -8.30 4.29
C LEU A 244 26.70 -7.01 4.75
N LEU A 245 26.41 -5.92 4.05
CA LEU A 245 26.75 -4.57 4.50
C LEU A 245 25.56 -4.01 5.29
N TYR A 246 25.85 -3.29 6.36
CA TYR A 246 24.83 -2.59 7.12
C TYR A 246 25.23 -1.15 7.42
N ALA A 247 24.25 -0.28 7.44
CA ALA A 247 24.42 1.12 7.82
C ALA A 247 23.37 1.48 8.89
N THR A 248 23.87 1.92 10.03
CA THR A 248 23.07 2.55 11.08
C THR A 248 23.34 4.05 11.09
N PRO A 249 22.52 4.89 11.78
CA PRO A 249 22.81 6.32 11.89
C PRO A 249 24.19 6.68 12.45
N GLY A 250 24.84 5.77 13.18
CA GLY A 250 26.13 6.00 13.83
C GLY A 250 27.29 5.16 13.31
N SER A 251 27.06 4.17 12.44
CA SER A 251 28.12 3.25 12.00
C SER A 251 27.78 2.58 10.67
N ILE A 252 28.84 2.17 9.97
CA ILE A 252 28.78 1.30 8.80
C ILE A 252 29.64 0.08 9.09
N GLY A 253 29.15 -1.10 8.74
CA GLY A 253 29.89 -2.35 8.94
C GLY A 253 29.56 -3.41 7.89
N LYS A 254 30.22 -4.54 8.03
CA LYS A 254 29.96 -5.72 7.21
C LYS A 254 29.88 -6.96 8.11
N ILE A 255 29.15 -7.95 7.66
CA ILE A 255 29.05 -9.26 8.31
C ILE A 255 29.31 -10.31 7.23
N ASP A 256 30.19 -11.28 7.50
CA ASP A 256 30.22 -12.51 6.74
C ASP A 256 29.06 -13.39 7.21
N ARG A 257 28.08 -13.62 6.33
CA ARG A 257 26.85 -14.34 6.68
C ARG A 257 27.09 -15.79 7.13
N LEU A 258 28.15 -16.42 6.60
CA LEU A 258 28.46 -17.83 6.90
C LEU A 258 29.17 -18.01 8.24
N THR A 259 30.02 -17.05 8.60
CA THR A 259 30.78 -17.12 9.84
C THR A 259 30.21 -16.24 10.97
N GLY A 260 29.37 -15.27 10.63
CA GLY A 260 28.89 -14.26 11.57
C GLY A 260 29.95 -13.24 11.98
N GLU A 261 31.11 -13.27 11.35
CA GLU A 261 32.21 -12.36 11.65
C GLU A 261 31.88 -10.94 11.16
N LYS A 262 32.10 -9.95 12.06
CA LYS A 262 31.79 -8.53 11.85
C LYS A 262 33.06 -7.75 11.49
#